data_5d4d176863a8dedfea69a856c979379b
#
_entry.id   5d4d176863a8dedfea69a856c979379b
#
_cell.length_a   1.000
_cell.length_b   1.000
_cell.length_c   1.000
_cell.angle_alpha   90.00
_cell.angle_beta   90.00
_cell.angle_gamma   90.00
#
_symmetry.space_group_name_H-M   'P 1'
#
loop_
_entity.id
_entity.type
_entity.pdbx_description
1 polymer ?
#
loop_
_entity_poly.entity_id
_entity_poly.type
_entity_poly.pdbx_seq_one_letter_code
_entity_poly.pdbx_strand_id
1 'polypeptide(L)'
;MTRAVDLLKNRFGVSQLYKHDIKQDDEIILTVYWHPLTIAEREAIQKKTTTDDTNDYALQMMIEKSLDVDGKRIFSDGDKASLRREIEANVLEEIQLAMISAGADKEVKEAKADLKS
;
A
#
# COMPACT_ATOMS: atom_id res chain seq x y z
N MET A 1 26.80 1.72 20.24
CA MET A 1 26.26 2.79 19.37
C MET A 1 25.33 2.19 18.31
N THR A 2 24.15 2.73 18.18
CA THR A 2 23.17 2.21 17.22
C THR A 2 23.47 2.77 15.82
N ARG A 3 23.57 1.90 14.85
CA ARG A 3 23.82 2.33 13.48
C ARG A 3 22.55 2.94 12.89
N ALA A 4 22.72 3.89 11.97
CA ALA A 4 21.61 4.54 11.29
C ALA A 4 20.71 3.52 10.58
N VAL A 5 21.28 2.51 9.94
CA VAL A 5 20.50 1.48 9.24
C VAL A 5 19.61 0.69 10.21
N ASP A 6 20.09 0.45 11.43
CA ASP A 6 19.31 -0.27 12.43
C ASP A 6 18.16 0.59 12.96
N LEU A 7 18.40 1.89 13.12
CA LEU A 7 17.34 2.83 13.50
C LEU A 7 16.24 2.85 12.45
N LEU A 8 16.62 2.90 11.18
CA LEU A 8 15.65 2.90 10.08
C LEU A 8 14.86 1.60 10.04
N LYS A 9 15.52 0.45 10.23
CA LYS A 9 14.82 -0.84 10.26
C LYS A 9 13.81 -0.90 11.40
N ASN A 10 14.18 -0.39 12.57
CA ASN A 10 13.29 -0.43 13.73
C ASN A 10 12.07 0.46 13.56
N ARG A 11 12.25 1.62 12.95
CA ARG A 11 11.16 2.60 12.82
C ARG A 11 10.37 2.46 11.54
N PHE A 12 11.05 2.08 10.46
CA PHE A 12 10.46 2.06 9.11
C PHE A 12 10.70 0.74 8.41
N GLY A 13 10.83 -0.34 9.17
CA GLY A 13 11.11 -1.66 8.59
C GLY A 13 9.87 -2.31 8.01
N VAL A 14 10.09 -3.41 7.30
CA VAL A 14 9.06 -4.11 6.53
C VAL A 14 8.06 -4.87 7.40
N SER A 15 8.31 -5.00 8.69
CA SER A 15 7.40 -5.71 9.60
C SER A 15 6.14 -4.92 9.93
N GLN A 16 6.13 -3.62 9.67
CA GLN A 16 4.94 -2.80 9.91
C GLN A 16 3.81 -3.24 9.00
N LEU A 17 2.59 -3.14 9.52
CA LEU A 17 1.39 -3.48 8.75
C LEU A 17 0.45 -2.29 8.75
N TYR A 18 0.16 -1.79 7.57
CA TYR A 18 -0.80 -0.69 7.38
C TYR A 18 -2.13 -1.26 6.93
N LYS A 19 -3.18 -0.47 7.09
CA LYS A 19 -4.50 -0.87 6.60
C LYS A 19 -5.26 0.34 6.07
N HIS A 20 -6.21 0.06 5.20
CA HIS A 20 -7.13 1.05 4.67
C HIS A 20 -8.50 0.41 4.48
N ASP A 21 -9.54 1.07 5.00
CA ASP A 21 -10.91 0.59 4.84
C ASP A 21 -11.56 1.27 3.64
N ILE A 22 -12.11 0.48 2.75
CA ILE A 22 -12.91 0.99 1.64
C ILE A 22 -14.35 0.99 2.10
N LYS A 23 -14.96 2.17 2.13
CA LYS A 23 -16.31 2.35 2.65
C LYS A 23 -17.28 2.80 1.57
N GLN A 24 -18.53 2.40 1.74
CA GLN A 24 -19.64 2.89 0.95
C GLN A 24 -20.82 3.11 1.91
N ASP A 25 -21.32 4.34 1.96
CA ASP A 25 -22.44 4.71 2.84
C ASP A 25 -22.17 4.33 4.31
N ASP A 26 -20.96 4.62 4.78
CA ASP A 26 -20.47 4.32 6.13
C ASP A 26 -20.29 2.83 6.44
N GLU A 27 -20.49 1.97 5.45
CA GLU A 27 -20.26 0.54 5.60
C GLU A 27 -18.90 0.17 5.03
N ILE A 28 -18.12 -0.61 5.78
CA ILE A 28 -16.82 -1.10 5.32
C ILE A 28 -17.07 -2.25 4.35
N ILE A 29 -16.71 -2.05 3.09
CA ILE A 29 -16.88 -3.06 2.04
C ILE A 29 -15.68 -4.01 2.01
N LEU A 30 -14.48 -3.45 2.19
CA LEU A 30 -13.24 -4.22 2.11
C LEU A 30 -12.17 -3.50 2.92
N THR A 31 -11.38 -4.26 3.67
CA THR A 31 -10.19 -3.72 4.33
C THR A 31 -8.98 -4.31 3.66
N VAL A 32 -8.09 -3.45 3.22
CA VAL A 32 -6.84 -3.83 2.55
C VAL A 32 -5.69 -3.60 3.52
N TYR A 33 -4.84 -4.61 3.68
CA TYR A 33 -3.63 -4.52 4.49
C TYR A 33 -2.41 -4.61 3.58
N TRP A 34 -1.29 -4.03 3.99
CA TRP A 34 -0.03 -4.16 3.24
C TRP A 34 1.15 -3.82 4.13
N HIS A 35 2.30 -4.38 3.77
CA HIS A 35 3.59 -4.00 4.37
C HIS A 35 4.21 -2.87 3.55
N PRO A 36 5.08 -2.05 4.15
CA PRO A 36 5.75 -0.98 3.42
C PRO A 36 6.47 -1.49 2.19
N LEU A 37 6.46 -0.69 1.12
CA LEU A 37 7.21 -1.00 -0.09
C LEU A 37 8.69 -0.70 0.10
N THR A 38 9.53 -1.65 -0.28
CA THR A 38 10.98 -1.44 -0.34
C THR A 38 11.38 -0.96 -1.73
N ILE A 39 12.58 -0.44 -1.86
CA ILE A 39 13.13 -0.05 -3.16
C ILE A 39 13.21 -1.28 -4.08
N ALA A 40 13.63 -2.41 -3.53
CA ALA A 40 13.74 -3.65 -4.30
C ALA A 40 12.37 -4.09 -4.86
N GLU A 41 11.31 -3.98 -4.05
CA GLU A 41 9.96 -4.32 -4.51
C GLU A 41 9.48 -3.37 -5.59
N ARG A 42 9.76 -2.07 -5.45
CA ARG A 42 9.40 -1.09 -6.46
C ARG A 42 10.07 -1.38 -7.80
N GLU A 43 11.36 -1.70 -7.76
CA GLU A 43 12.10 -2.06 -8.97
C GLU A 43 11.54 -3.32 -9.62
N ALA A 44 11.22 -4.34 -8.82
CA ALA A 44 10.65 -5.58 -9.32
C ALA A 44 9.31 -5.35 -10.00
N ILE A 45 8.46 -4.50 -9.41
CA ILE A 45 7.16 -4.15 -10.00
C ILE A 45 7.34 -3.38 -11.30
N GLN A 46 8.29 -2.43 -11.35
CA GLN A 46 8.57 -1.66 -12.54
C GLN A 46 8.99 -2.55 -13.72
N LYS A 47 9.74 -3.60 -13.45
CA LYS A 47 10.18 -4.53 -14.49
C LYS A 47 9.04 -5.32 -15.11
N LYS A 48 7.96 -5.49 -14.36
CA LYS A 48 6.77 -6.23 -14.82
C LYS A 48 5.78 -5.36 -15.56
N THR A 49 5.99 -4.03 -15.55
CA THR A 49 5.01 -3.08 -16.09
C THR A 49 5.62 -2.28 -17.23
N THR A 50 4.74 -1.65 -18.01
CA THR A 50 5.15 -0.77 -19.09
C THR A 50 5.73 0.50 -18.49
N THR A 51 6.97 0.86 -18.87
CA THR A 51 7.73 1.95 -18.25
C THR A 51 7.03 3.31 -18.31
N ASP A 52 6.20 3.54 -19.33
CA ASP A 52 5.56 4.84 -19.52
C ASP A 52 4.14 4.90 -18.98
N ASP A 53 3.67 3.82 -18.36
CA ASP A 53 2.29 3.76 -17.86
C ASP A 53 2.26 3.68 -16.34
N THR A 54 2.04 4.84 -15.70
CA THR A 54 1.95 4.92 -14.25
C THR A 54 0.74 4.16 -13.70
N ASN A 55 -0.34 4.07 -14.50
CA ASN A 55 -1.52 3.31 -14.09
C ASN A 55 -1.23 1.82 -14.03
N ASP A 56 -0.44 1.32 -14.98
CA ASP A 56 -0.05 -0.10 -14.99
C ASP A 56 0.80 -0.43 -13.77
N TYR A 57 1.76 0.44 -13.45
CA TYR A 57 2.59 0.27 -12.26
C TYR A 57 1.74 0.26 -10.98
N ALA A 58 0.87 1.25 -10.85
CA ALA A 58 0.03 1.38 -9.64
C ALA A 58 -0.89 0.18 -9.46
N LEU A 59 -1.46 -0.30 -10.54
CA LEU A 59 -2.34 -1.47 -10.51
C LEU A 59 -1.57 -2.73 -10.13
N GLN A 60 -0.40 -2.94 -10.71
CA GLN A 60 0.44 -4.09 -10.39
C GLN A 60 0.89 -4.06 -8.94
N MET A 61 1.29 -2.89 -8.44
CA MET A 61 1.65 -2.70 -7.03
C MET A 61 0.49 -3.11 -6.12
N MET A 62 -0.70 -2.61 -6.41
CA MET A 62 -1.89 -2.91 -5.62
C MET A 62 -2.16 -4.42 -5.59
N ILE A 63 -2.08 -5.08 -6.74
CA ILE A 63 -2.31 -6.53 -6.83
C ILE A 63 -1.31 -7.30 -5.98
N GLU A 64 -0.05 -6.94 -6.05
CA GLU A 64 0.99 -7.70 -5.36
C GLU A 64 1.07 -7.41 -3.86
N LYS A 65 0.70 -6.20 -3.44
CA LYS A 65 0.88 -5.78 -2.06
C LYS A 65 -0.38 -5.90 -1.20
N SER A 66 -1.57 -6.00 -1.79
CA SER A 66 -2.81 -6.06 -1.02
C SER A 66 -2.98 -7.40 -0.32
N LEU A 67 -3.17 -7.36 0.99
CA LEU A 67 -3.27 -8.54 1.84
C LEU A 67 -4.55 -8.49 2.68
N ASP A 68 -4.96 -9.65 3.19
CA ASP A 68 -6.00 -9.73 4.21
C ASP A 68 -5.36 -9.65 5.61
N VAL A 69 -6.17 -9.73 6.64
CA VAL A 69 -5.68 -9.64 8.02
C VAL A 69 -4.71 -10.76 8.37
N ASP A 70 -4.79 -11.89 7.67
CA ASP A 70 -3.91 -13.04 7.89
C ASP A 70 -2.62 -12.97 7.07
N GLY A 71 -2.45 -11.91 6.29
CA GLY A 71 -1.26 -11.72 5.48
C GLY A 71 -1.30 -12.42 4.14
N LYS A 72 -2.47 -12.88 3.71
CA LYS A 72 -2.63 -13.54 2.41
C LYS A 72 -3.04 -12.52 1.35
N ARG A 73 -2.56 -12.72 0.13
CA ARG A 73 -2.93 -11.85 -0.99
C ARG A 73 -4.44 -11.95 -1.26
N ILE A 74 -5.07 -10.80 -1.44
CA ILE A 74 -6.51 -10.73 -1.75
C ILE A 74 -6.77 -10.63 -3.25
N PHE A 75 -5.76 -10.26 -4.04
CA PHE A 75 -5.87 -10.22 -5.50
C PHE A 75 -4.83 -11.17 -6.11
N SER A 76 -5.21 -11.80 -7.22
CA SER A 76 -4.28 -12.61 -8.00
C SER A 76 -3.91 -11.85 -9.27
N ASP A 77 -2.85 -12.30 -9.94
CA ASP A 77 -2.44 -11.69 -11.20
C ASP A 77 -3.54 -11.81 -12.26
N GLY A 78 -4.36 -12.86 -12.17
CA GLY A 78 -5.50 -13.03 -13.07
C GLY A 78 -6.61 -12.01 -12.89
N ASP A 79 -6.64 -11.31 -11.77
CA ASP A 79 -7.66 -10.29 -11.51
C ASP A 79 -7.38 -8.96 -12.20
N LYS A 80 -6.18 -8.79 -12.74
CA LYS A 80 -5.74 -7.50 -13.31
C LYS A 80 -6.70 -6.95 -14.36
N ALA A 81 -7.16 -7.80 -15.28
CA ALA A 81 -8.06 -7.38 -16.35
C ALA A 81 -9.40 -6.89 -15.78
N SER A 82 -9.98 -7.63 -14.82
CA SER A 82 -11.24 -7.24 -14.20
C SER A 82 -11.08 -5.95 -13.40
N LEU A 83 -10.01 -5.81 -12.65
CA LEU A 83 -9.75 -4.59 -11.89
C LEU A 83 -9.62 -3.39 -12.81
N ARG A 84 -8.96 -3.57 -13.94
CA ARG A 84 -8.74 -2.49 -14.91
C ARG A 84 -10.03 -2.05 -15.60
N ARG A 85 -10.92 -2.98 -15.91
CA ARG A 85 -12.08 -2.73 -16.77
C ARG A 85 -13.42 -2.68 -16.06
N GLU A 86 -13.55 -3.34 -14.91
CA GLU A 86 -14.86 -3.54 -14.27
C GLU A 86 -15.03 -2.82 -12.95
N ILE A 87 -13.98 -2.21 -12.43
CA ILE A 87 -14.02 -1.51 -11.14
C ILE A 87 -13.79 -0.02 -11.36
N GLU A 88 -14.52 0.80 -10.62
CA GLU A 88 -14.35 2.25 -10.71
C GLU A 88 -12.91 2.65 -10.42
N ALA A 89 -12.35 3.50 -11.28
CA ALA A 89 -10.98 3.96 -11.14
C ALA A 89 -10.73 4.64 -9.79
N ASN A 90 -11.70 5.42 -9.32
CA ASN A 90 -11.57 6.14 -8.06
C ASN A 90 -11.34 5.22 -6.86
N VAL A 91 -11.99 4.05 -6.86
CA VAL A 91 -11.83 3.07 -5.78
C VAL A 91 -10.42 2.49 -5.78
N LEU A 92 -9.93 2.14 -6.97
CA LEU A 92 -8.57 1.61 -7.11
C LEU A 92 -7.52 2.66 -6.75
N GLU A 93 -7.74 3.90 -7.18
CA GLU A 93 -6.85 5.02 -6.85
C GLU A 93 -6.79 5.28 -5.35
N GLU A 94 -7.91 5.12 -4.65
CA GLU A 94 -7.95 5.27 -3.20
C GLU A 94 -7.01 4.28 -2.53
N ILE A 95 -7.04 3.02 -2.94
CA ILE A 95 -6.14 1.99 -2.40
C ILE A 95 -4.69 2.33 -2.73
N GLN A 96 -4.43 2.69 -3.99
CA GLN A 96 -3.08 3.00 -4.46
C GLN A 96 -2.47 4.19 -3.72
N LEU A 97 -3.27 5.25 -3.54
CA LEU A 97 -2.83 6.44 -2.81
C LEU A 97 -2.56 6.12 -1.34
N ALA A 98 -3.41 5.29 -0.73
CA ALA A 98 -3.19 4.87 0.65
C ALA A 98 -1.85 4.15 0.80
N MET A 99 -1.52 3.28 -0.14
CA MET A 99 -0.24 2.56 -0.12
C MET A 99 0.96 3.48 -0.29
N ILE A 100 0.85 4.46 -1.19
CA ILE A 100 1.95 5.38 -1.48
C ILE A 100 2.17 6.35 -0.33
N SER A 101 1.10 6.82 0.29
CA SER A 101 1.17 7.88 1.31
C SER A 101 1.11 7.36 2.74
N ALA A 102 1.04 6.04 2.94
CA ALA A 102 0.86 5.46 4.27
C ALA A 102 1.88 5.94 5.30
N GLY A 103 3.14 6.00 4.90
CA GLY A 103 4.21 6.45 5.80
C GLY A 103 4.04 7.90 6.21
N ALA A 104 3.73 8.76 5.26
CA ALA A 104 3.52 10.17 5.51
C ALA A 104 2.29 10.41 6.40
N ASP A 105 1.19 9.72 6.12
CA ASP A 105 -0.02 9.82 6.93
C ASP A 105 0.24 9.37 8.36
N LYS A 106 0.97 8.29 8.53
CA LYS A 106 1.32 7.78 9.85
C LYS A 106 2.19 8.77 10.60
N GLU A 107 3.17 9.36 9.93
CA GLU A 107 4.05 10.36 10.54
C GLU A 107 3.26 11.57 11.02
N VAL A 108 2.34 12.05 10.19
CA VAL A 108 1.50 13.19 10.55
C VAL A 108 0.66 12.88 11.79
N LYS A 109 0.05 11.70 11.85
CA LYS A 109 -0.75 11.29 12.98
C LYS A 109 0.08 11.15 14.25
N GLU A 110 1.25 10.58 14.15
CA GLU A 110 2.16 10.43 15.29
C GLU A 110 2.66 11.78 15.77
N ALA A 111 3.00 12.68 14.87
CA ALA A 111 3.43 14.03 15.22
C ALA A 111 2.33 14.78 15.95
N LYS A 112 1.09 14.67 15.53
CA LYS A 112 -0.04 15.29 16.21
C LYS A 112 -0.24 14.72 17.60
N ALA A 113 -0.10 13.41 17.75
CA ALA A 113 -0.20 12.76 19.06
C ALA A 113 0.91 13.24 19.99
N ASP A 114 2.13 13.36 19.49
CA ASP A 114 3.26 13.84 20.25
C ASP A 114 3.07 15.28 20.71
N LEU A 115 2.51 16.11 19.85
CA LEU A 115 2.25 17.51 20.17
C LEU A 115 1.19 17.65 21.26
N LYS A 116 0.27 16.71 21.35
CA LYS A 116 -0.77 16.71 22.38
C LYS A 116 -0.30 16.19 23.71
N SER A 117 0.74 15.42 23.69
CA SER A 117 1.31 14.85 24.93
C SER A 117 2.36 15.76 25.51
#